data_fd6a5f68651bb5bf0d370d62d0bf791b
#
_entry.id   fd6a5f68651bb5bf0d370d62d0bf791b
#
_cell.length_a   1.000
_cell.length_b   1.000
_cell.length_c   1.000
_cell.angle_alpha   90.00
_cell.angle_beta   90.00
_cell.angle_gamma   90.00
#
_symmetry.space_group_name_H-M   'P 1'
#
loop_
_entity.id
_entity.type
_entity.pdbx_description
1 polymer ?
#
loop_
_entity_poly.entity_id
_entity_poly.type
_entity_poly.pdbx_seq_one_letter_code
_entity_poly.pdbx_strand_id
1 'polypeptide(L)'
;MNKIIIFCSILIFSLFVITGGEPQKESAEDLSIPAGIGFDIEKAGANTILYKVSISSYIFQEKKTMSRVNSGIQKSIGQTRQNRQLKIDKKFLVGLEKVDIISEEQAKEGIRNILDILFNNPSANDTALVAVCKGNAKDILEYSIEGYPSSSDYIEGMIKSSKTFNFFTDNYKTIDVFVRLDSEGRNFTLPYLVMTDEGPKIDGVALFKDDKMIGKIGIQETKILNMLSTGSGKGIITIQQNSKEYIDYYAKCKRKVKCTRENGEYTFHISLKLKGEVIANELDKKVSEDEEERSKLEKEMSEKVEEACNKFLEIMQEDYKSDFLELGRVAAAKYGRDTGIDWNEALANSNITVKAEVKIEKQGRGDY
;
A
#
# COMPACT_ATOMS: atom_id res chain seq x y z
N MET A 1 64.70 -23.84 0.19
CA MET A 1 63.38 -24.30 0.74
C MET A 1 62.28 -23.28 0.51
N ASN A 2 62.45 -22.00 0.85
CA ASN A 2 61.41 -20.98 0.72
C ASN A 2 60.91 -20.69 -0.72
N LYS A 3 61.79 -20.76 -1.75
CA LYS A 3 61.40 -20.48 -3.13
C LYS A 3 60.50 -21.57 -3.71
N ILE A 4 60.70 -22.84 -3.33
CA ILE A 4 59.88 -23.98 -3.77
C ILE A 4 58.49 -23.90 -3.11
N ILE A 5 58.44 -23.50 -1.83
CA ILE A 5 57.19 -23.35 -1.10
C ILE A 5 56.35 -22.22 -1.73
N ILE A 6 56.98 -21.07 -2.06
CA ILE A 6 56.32 -19.95 -2.74
C ILE A 6 55.78 -20.36 -4.11
N PHE A 7 56.60 -21.10 -4.89
CA PHE A 7 56.21 -21.60 -6.20
C PHE A 7 55.01 -22.57 -6.11
N CYS A 8 55.06 -23.52 -5.17
CA CYS A 8 53.93 -24.43 -4.93
C CYS A 8 52.65 -23.69 -4.45
N SER A 9 52.79 -22.67 -3.61
CA SER A 9 51.65 -21.87 -3.16
C SER A 9 51.01 -21.06 -4.31
N ILE A 10 51.82 -20.49 -5.20
CA ILE A 10 51.33 -19.79 -6.39
C ILE A 10 50.66 -20.78 -7.36
N LEU A 11 51.19 -21.97 -7.51
CA LEU A 11 50.61 -23.00 -8.36
C LEU A 11 49.27 -23.50 -7.82
N ILE A 12 49.16 -23.70 -6.51
CA ILE A 12 47.89 -24.08 -5.84
C ILE A 12 46.88 -22.95 -5.96
N PHE A 13 47.29 -21.69 -5.75
CA PHE A 13 46.43 -20.55 -5.88
C PHE A 13 45.92 -20.35 -7.33
N SER A 14 46.81 -20.50 -8.32
CA SER A 14 46.42 -20.46 -9.74
C SER A 14 45.49 -21.63 -10.11
N LEU A 15 45.71 -22.81 -9.57
CA LEU A 15 44.81 -23.95 -9.76
C LEU A 15 43.44 -23.66 -9.15
N PHE A 16 43.38 -23.06 -7.97
CA PHE A 16 42.15 -22.67 -7.29
C PHE A 16 41.39 -21.60 -8.06
N VAL A 17 42.07 -20.61 -8.68
CA VAL A 17 41.46 -19.58 -9.53
C VAL A 17 40.97 -20.17 -10.86
N ILE A 18 41.69 -21.17 -11.44
CA ILE A 18 41.29 -21.82 -12.69
C ILE A 18 40.16 -22.84 -12.47
N THR A 19 40.17 -23.55 -11.32
CA THR A 19 39.10 -24.50 -10.95
C THR A 19 37.99 -23.88 -10.12
N GLY A 20 38.15 -22.66 -9.63
CA GLY A 20 37.08 -21.85 -9.04
C GLY A 20 35.99 -21.71 -10.10
N GLY A 21 34.96 -22.53 -9.98
CA GLY A 21 33.94 -22.73 -10.98
C GLY A 21 33.42 -21.40 -11.52
N GLU A 22 33.39 -21.27 -12.84
CA GLU A 22 32.60 -20.21 -13.46
C GLU A 22 31.20 -20.26 -12.82
N PRO A 23 30.69 -19.13 -12.32
CA PRO A 23 29.30 -19.12 -11.90
C PRO A 23 28.50 -19.62 -13.10
N GLN A 24 27.73 -20.70 -12.91
CA GLN A 24 26.87 -21.21 -13.97
C GLN A 24 26.04 -20.05 -14.45
N LYS A 25 26.38 -19.49 -15.62
CA LYS A 25 25.58 -18.46 -16.28
C LYS A 25 24.31 -19.14 -16.76
N GLU A 26 23.29 -19.07 -15.95
CA GLU A 26 21.95 -19.49 -16.36
C GLU A 26 21.51 -18.61 -17.54
N SER A 27 21.06 -19.25 -18.61
CA SER A 27 20.50 -18.49 -19.74
C SER A 27 19.23 -17.79 -19.30
N ALA A 28 19.00 -16.56 -19.74
CA ALA A 28 17.74 -15.85 -19.48
C ALA A 28 16.51 -16.61 -20.00
N GLU A 29 16.71 -17.48 -20.99
CA GLU A 29 15.68 -18.33 -21.56
C GLU A 29 15.22 -19.44 -20.60
N ASP A 30 16.09 -19.84 -19.66
CA ASP A 30 15.82 -20.87 -18.65
C ASP A 30 15.18 -20.29 -17.38
N LEU A 31 14.99 -18.97 -17.33
CA LEU A 31 14.44 -18.27 -16.18
C LEU A 31 12.96 -17.90 -16.37
N SER A 32 12.17 -18.10 -15.32
CA SER A 32 10.81 -17.60 -15.20
C SER A 32 10.84 -16.29 -14.41
N ILE A 33 10.64 -15.16 -15.10
CA ILE A 33 10.69 -13.82 -14.52
C ILE A 33 9.28 -13.43 -14.04
N PRO A 34 9.05 -13.26 -12.72
CA PRO A 34 7.74 -12.93 -12.19
C PRO A 34 7.39 -11.47 -12.47
N ALA A 35 6.11 -11.23 -12.78
CA ALA A 35 5.51 -9.90 -12.82
C ALA A 35 4.75 -9.61 -11.52
N GLY A 36 4.12 -10.61 -10.92
CA GLY A 36 3.39 -10.49 -9.67
C GLY A 36 3.05 -11.82 -9.03
N ILE A 37 2.74 -11.79 -7.74
CA ILE A 37 2.38 -12.94 -6.94
C ILE A 37 0.98 -12.74 -6.36
N GLY A 38 0.15 -13.78 -6.39
CA GLY A 38 -1.16 -13.83 -5.78
C GLY A 38 -1.20 -14.83 -4.63
N PHE A 39 -1.77 -14.44 -3.51
CA PHE A 39 -1.94 -15.25 -2.32
C PHE A 39 -3.42 -15.44 -2.04
N ASP A 40 -3.88 -16.67 -2.17
CA ASP A 40 -5.23 -17.11 -1.93
C ASP A 40 -5.26 -18.23 -0.89
N ILE A 41 -6.40 -18.44 -0.26
CA ILE A 41 -6.67 -19.65 0.53
C ILE A 41 -7.89 -20.38 -0.01
N GLU A 42 -7.91 -21.69 0.18
CA GLU A 42 -9.06 -22.55 -0.08
C GLU A 42 -9.41 -23.30 1.23
N LYS A 43 -10.67 -23.24 1.64
CA LYS A 43 -11.13 -23.98 2.81
C LYS A 43 -11.49 -25.41 2.40
N ALA A 44 -10.70 -26.38 2.86
CA ALA A 44 -10.88 -27.80 2.58
C ALA A 44 -11.46 -28.53 3.80
N GLY A 45 -12.72 -28.23 4.15
CA GLY A 45 -13.38 -28.74 5.35
C GLY A 45 -13.36 -27.77 6.53
N ALA A 46 -13.87 -28.20 7.70
CA ALA A 46 -14.16 -27.32 8.83
C ALA A 46 -12.89 -26.65 9.45
N ASN A 47 -11.72 -27.30 9.38
CA ASN A 47 -10.48 -26.80 10.02
C ASN A 47 -9.24 -26.93 9.13
N THR A 48 -9.39 -27.08 7.83
CA THR A 48 -8.23 -27.24 6.94
C THR A 48 -8.20 -26.09 5.94
N ILE A 49 -7.13 -25.29 6.01
CA ILE A 49 -6.83 -24.26 5.05
C ILE A 49 -5.74 -24.78 4.10
N LEU A 50 -5.97 -24.62 2.82
CA LEU A 50 -4.96 -24.81 1.77
C LEU A 50 -4.55 -23.45 1.25
N TYR A 51 -3.26 -23.22 1.20
CA TYR A 51 -2.67 -22.03 0.59
C TYR A 51 -2.53 -22.24 -0.90
N LYS A 52 -2.98 -21.27 -1.67
CA LYS A 52 -2.82 -21.23 -3.11
C LYS A 52 -1.98 -20.00 -3.47
N VAL A 53 -0.78 -20.25 -3.97
CA VAL A 53 0.10 -19.18 -4.44
C VAL A 53 0.17 -19.24 -5.95
N SER A 54 -0.18 -18.14 -6.59
CA SER A 54 -0.21 -17.96 -8.04
C SER A 54 0.86 -16.96 -8.45
N ILE A 55 1.64 -17.28 -9.48
CA ILE A 55 2.69 -16.40 -9.98
C ILE A 55 2.42 -16.10 -11.44
N SER A 56 2.29 -14.83 -11.76
CA SER A 56 2.29 -14.31 -13.12
C SER A 56 3.73 -14.09 -13.56
N SER A 57 4.17 -14.80 -14.60
CA SER A 57 5.54 -14.71 -15.15
C SER A 57 5.50 -14.27 -16.61
N TYR A 58 6.49 -13.49 -17.02
CA TYR A 58 6.61 -13.04 -18.40
C TYR A 58 6.96 -14.18 -19.36
N ILE A 59 6.35 -14.11 -20.53
CA ILE A 59 6.68 -14.92 -21.70
C ILE A 59 7.11 -13.96 -22.81
N PHE A 60 8.39 -14.04 -23.19
CA PHE A 60 8.95 -13.21 -24.23
C PHE A 60 8.78 -13.90 -25.58
N GLN A 61 8.16 -13.22 -26.54
CA GLN A 61 8.02 -13.64 -27.94
C GLN A 61 8.61 -12.56 -28.83
N GLU A 62 8.98 -12.90 -30.07
CA GLU A 62 9.66 -11.96 -30.98
C GLU A 62 8.98 -10.58 -31.11
N LYS A 63 7.66 -10.52 -31.06
CA LYS A 63 6.88 -9.27 -31.25
C LYS A 63 6.04 -8.85 -30.06
N LYS A 64 5.93 -9.68 -29.02
CA LYS A 64 5.01 -9.41 -27.92
C LYS A 64 5.52 -10.07 -26.62
N THR A 65 5.49 -9.30 -25.55
CA THR A 65 5.64 -9.85 -24.19
C THR A 65 4.24 -10.09 -23.62
N MET A 66 4.03 -11.27 -23.08
CA MET A 66 2.79 -11.70 -22.44
C MET A 66 3.11 -12.22 -21.05
N SER A 67 2.12 -12.60 -20.27
CA SER A 67 2.30 -13.30 -19.00
C SER A 67 1.48 -14.58 -18.95
N ARG A 68 1.96 -15.52 -18.12
CA ARG A 68 1.26 -16.76 -17.78
C ARG A 68 1.23 -16.93 -16.29
N VAL A 69 0.07 -17.33 -15.76
CA VAL A 69 -0.10 -17.60 -14.34
C VAL A 69 0.03 -19.10 -14.07
N ASN A 70 0.89 -19.44 -13.11
CA ASN A 70 1.06 -20.78 -12.61
C ASN A 70 0.76 -20.81 -11.11
N SER A 71 -0.06 -21.77 -10.68
CA SER A 71 -0.51 -21.87 -9.29
C SER A 71 -0.08 -23.17 -8.64
N GLY A 72 0.28 -23.09 -7.36
CA GLY A 72 0.47 -24.24 -6.49
C GLY A 72 -0.48 -24.18 -5.30
N ILE A 73 -1.05 -25.32 -4.92
CA ILE A 73 -1.98 -25.45 -3.80
C ILE A 73 -1.40 -26.49 -2.84
N GLN A 74 -1.20 -26.11 -1.57
CA GLN A 74 -0.65 -26.98 -0.54
C GLN A 74 -1.03 -26.50 0.88
N LYS A 75 -0.72 -27.34 1.90
CA LYS A 75 -0.98 -27.06 3.32
C LYS A 75 -0.09 -25.95 3.90
N SER A 76 0.97 -25.55 3.22
CA SER A 76 1.82 -24.42 3.62
C SER A 76 2.25 -23.63 2.39
N ILE A 77 2.52 -22.32 2.57
CA ILE A 77 2.99 -21.43 1.51
C ILE A 77 4.30 -21.95 0.91
N GLY A 78 5.23 -22.46 1.74
CA GLY A 78 6.49 -23.04 1.29
C GLY A 78 6.31 -24.23 0.36
N GLN A 79 5.39 -25.16 0.70
CA GLN A 79 5.11 -26.33 -0.13
C GLN A 79 4.46 -25.99 -1.48
N THR A 80 3.79 -24.85 -1.59
CA THR A 80 3.23 -24.42 -2.88
C THR A 80 4.29 -24.20 -3.94
N ARG A 81 5.55 -23.88 -3.55
CA ARG A 81 6.70 -23.74 -4.46
C ARG A 81 7.01 -25.07 -5.15
N GLN A 82 7.06 -26.15 -4.38
CA GLN A 82 7.32 -27.50 -4.93
C GLN A 82 6.21 -27.89 -5.91
N ASN A 83 4.94 -27.62 -5.54
CA ASN A 83 3.81 -27.93 -6.41
C ASN A 83 3.83 -27.13 -7.71
N ARG A 84 4.25 -25.85 -7.68
CA ARG A 84 4.42 -25.03 -8.90
C ARG A 84 5.58 -25.53 -9.74
N GLN A 85 6.74 -25.87 -9.14
CA GLN A 85 7.92 -26.28 -9.86
C GLN A 85 7.69 -27.55 -10.71
N LEU A 86 6.78 -28.42 -10.28
CA LEU A 86 6.39 -29.61 -11.06
C LEU A 86 5.54 -29.28 -12.32
N LYS A 87 5.16 -28.02 -12.51
CA LYS A 87 4.31 -27.55 -13.61
C LYS A 87 5.02 -26.56 -14.54
N ILE A 88 6.27 -26.21 -14.24
CA ILE A 88 7.03 -25.17 -14.94
C ILE A 88 8.36 -25.79 -15.39
N ASP A 89 8.69 -25.53 -16.65
CA ASP A 89 9.92 -25.97 -17.31
C ASP A 89 11.13 -25.06 -17.03
N LYS A 90 10.92 -23.93 -16.36
CA LYS A 90 11.91 -22.88 -16.11
C LYS A 90 12.19 -22.70 -14.62
N LYS A 91 13.39 -22.23 -14.30
CA LYS A 91 13.74 -21.87 -12.93
C LYS A 91 13.09 -20.54 -12.56
N PHE A 92 12.38 -20.52 -11.44
CA PHE A 92 11.75 -19.31 -10.91
C PHE A 92 12.80 -18.35 -10.35
N LEU A 93 12.85 -17.14 -10.90
CA LEU A 93 13.72 -16.06 -10.43
C LEU A 93 12.95 -15.18 -9.42
N VAL A 94 13.32 -15.28 -8.15
CA VAL A 94 12.68 -14.52 -7.07
C VAL A 94 13.14 -13.06 -7.08
N GLY A 95 12.27 -12.13 -6.68
CA GLY A 95 12.64 -10.75 -6.37
C GLY A 95 12.49 -9.76 -7.51
N LEU A 96 11.76 -10.11 -8.57
CA LEU A 96 11.45 -9.20 -9.67
C LEU A 96 9.95 -8.89 -9.79
N GLU A 97 9.14 -9.47 -8.91
CA GLU A 97 7.70 -9.19 -8.84
C GLU A 97 7.45 -7.70 -8.53
N LYS A 98 6.44 -7.13 -9.16
CA LYS A 98 6.05 -5.72 -9.02
C LYS A 98 4.95 -5.53 -7.98
N VAL A 99 4.06 -6.53 -7.89
CA VAL A 99 2.92 -6.51 -6.98
C VAL A 99 2.72 -7.87 -6.31
N ASP A 100 2.35 -7.81 -5.04
CA ASP A 100 1.85 -8.92 -4.24
C ASP A 100 0.37 -8.68 -3.95
N ILE A 101 -0.50 -9.53 -4.51
CA ILE A 101 -1.95 -9.42 -4.37
C ILE A 101 -2.43 -10.47 -3.38
N ILE A 102 -3.14 -10.05 -2.35
CA ILE A 102 -3.64 -10.92 -1.29
C ILE A 102 -5.17 -10.96 -1.39
N SER A 103 -5.77 -12.13 -1.48
CA SER A 103 -7.23 -12.22 -1.46
C SER A 103 -7.81 -11.72 -0.14
N GLU A 104 -9.02 -11.18 -0.16
CA GLU A 104 -9.71 -10.71 1.06
C GLU A 104 -9.83 -11.81 2.11
N GLU A 105 -10.08 -13.07 1.69
CA GLU A 105 -10.17 -14.21 2.59
C GLU A 105 -8.82 -14.50 3.28
N GLN A 106 -7.73 -14.49 2.54
CA GLN A 106 -6.38 -14.63 3.11
C GLN A 106 -6.04 -13.46 4.02
N ALA A 107 -6.40 -12.24 3.63
CA ALA A 107 -6.15 -11.04 4.43
C ALA A 107 -6.91 -11.07 5.78
N LYS A 108 -8.12 -11.61 5.82
CA LYS A 108 -8.92 -11.82 7.05
C LYS A 108 -8.36 -12.94 7.94
N GLU A 109 -7.78 -13.97 7.35
CA GLU A 109 -7.13 -15.05 8.10
C GLU A 109 -5.82 -14.58 8.74
N GLY A 110 -5.08 -13.71 8.05
CA GLY A 110 -3.82 -13.10 8.46
C GLY A 110 -2.77 -13.16 7.35
N ILE A 111 -1.85 -12.20 7.37
CA ILE A 111 -0.79 -12.06 6.36
C ILE A 111 0.61 -12.25 6.91
N ARG A 112 0.76 -12.49 8.22
CA ARG A 112 2.07 -12.70 8.88
C ARG A 112 2.88 -13.80 8.20
N ASN A 113 2.26 -14.93 7.90
CA ASN A 113 2.89 -16.06 7.26
C ASN A 113 3.39 -15.76 5.82
N ILE A 114 2.74 -14.84 5.11
CA ILE A 114 3.19 -14.36 3.79
C ILE A 114 4.44 -13.48 3.97
N LEU A 115 4.37 -12.53 4.89
CA LEU A 115 5.47 -11.61 5.16
C LEU A 115 6.71 -12.36 5.66
N ASP A 116 6.54 -13.31 6.58
CA ASP A 116 7.65 -14.10 7.13
C ASP A 116 8.37 -14.89 6.03
N ILE A 117 7.63 -15.50 5.08
CA ILE A 117 8.27 -16.26 4.00
C ILE A 117 8.95 -15.36 2.97
N LEU A 118 8.46 -14.15 2.75
CA LEU A 118 9.11 -13.15 1.90
C LEU A 118 10.39 -12.63 2.57
N PHE A 119 10.33 -12.24 3.85
CA PHE A 119 11.49 -11.72 4.57
C PHE A 119 12.57 -12.73 4.87
N ASN A 120 12.23 -14.01 5.04
CA ASN A 120 13.21 -15.08 5.19
C ASN A 120 13.92 -15.43 3.87
N ASN A 121 13.53 -14.83 2.76
CA ASN A 121 14.17 -15.00 1.47
C ASN A 121 14.98 -13.75 1.10
N PRO A 122 16.32 -13.80 1.15
CA PRO A 122 17.18 -12.63 0.85
C PRO A 122 17.01 -12.07 -0.57
N SER A 123 16.42 -12.85 -1.47
CA SER A 123 16.18 -12.46 -2.86
C SER A 123 14.77 -11.95 -3.11
N ALA A 124 13.88 -11.87 -2.10
CA ALA A 124 12.55 -11.34 -2.28
C ALA A 124 12.57 -9.82 -2.54
N ASN A 125 11.59 -9.33 -3.30
CA ASN A 125 11.47 -7.90 -3.58
C ASN A 125 10.72 -7.20 -2.45
N ASP A 126 11.44 -6.56 -1.55
CA ASP A 126 10.89 -5.77 -0.46
C ASP A 126 10.20 -4.47 -0.91
N THR A 127 10.40 -4.08 -2.19
CA THR A 127 9.79 -2.90 -2.81
C THR A 127 8.58 -3.20 -3.68
N ALA A 128 8.18 -4.48 -3.83
CA ALA A 128 6.93 -4.87 -4.46
C ALA A 128 5.74 -4.20 -3.75
N LEU A 129 4.74 -3.76 -4.53
CA LEU A 129 3.55 -3.14 -3.97
C LEU A 129 2.57 -4.22 -3.49
N VAL A 130 2.02 -4.04 -2.30
CA VAL A 130 1.04 -4.95 -1.73
C VAL A 130 -0.36 -4.38 -1.89
N ALA A 131 -1.30 -5.21 -2.30
CA ALA A 131 -2.71 -4.88 -2.40
C ALA A 131 -3.59 -6.04 -1.95
N VAL A 132 -4.80 -5.73 -1.47
CA VAL A 132 -5.83 -6.73 -1.20
C VAL A 132 -6.83 -6.72 -2.35
N CYS A 133 -7.40 -7.88 -2.70
CA CYS A 133 -8.45 -7.94 -3.71
C CYS A 133 -9.72 -8.63 -3.21
N LYS A 134 -10.85 -8.19 -3.74
CA LYS A 134 -12.11 -8.92 -3.64
C LYS A 134 -12.05 -10.18 -4.52
N GLY A 135 -12.41 -11.33 -3.94
CA GLY A 135 -12.31 -12.62 -4.64
C GLY A 135 -10.89 -13.15 -4.68
N ASN A 136 -10.51 -13.87 -5.73
CA ASN A 136 -9.21 -14.52 -5.80
C ASN A 136 -8.15 -13.60 -6.44
N ALA A 137 -6.99 -13.57 -5.86
CA ALA A 137 -5.84 -12.89 -6.43
C ALA A 137 -5.40 -13.50 -7.78
N LYS A 138 -5.56 -14.82 -7.93
CA LYS A 138 -5.31 -15.52 -9.20
C LYS A 138 -6.11 -14.91 -10.35
N ASP A 139 -7.40 -14.67 -10.16
CA ASP A 139 -8.29 -14.19 -11.21
C ASP A 139 -7.88 -12.78 -11.70
N ILE A 140 -7.39 -11.94 -10.77
CA ILE A 140 -6.81 -10.64 -11.09
C ILE A 140 -5.51 -10.77 -11.89
N LEU A 141 -4.63 -11.71 -11.51
CA LEU A 141 -3.37 -11.92 -12.23
C LEU A 141 -3.57 -12.50 -13.63
N GLU A 142 -4.61 -13.32 -13.84
CA GLU A 142 -4.96 -13.91 -15.13
C GLU A 142 -5.69 -12.95 -16.08
N TYR A 143 -6.18 -11.81 -15.56
CA TYR A 143 -6.91 -10.85 -16.39
C TYR A 143 -5.97 -10.20 -17.43
N SER A 144 -6.38 -10.27 -18.69
CA SER A 144 -5.61 -9.69 -19.81
C SER A 144 -6.04 -8.26 -20.05
N ILE A 145 -5.09 -7.33 -20.01
CA ILE A 145 -5.33 -5.90 -20.25
C ILE A 145 -4.61 -5.52 -21.55
N GLU A 146 -5.36 -4.94 -22.48
CA GLU A 146 -4.81 -4.50 -23.75
C GLU A 146 -3.69 -3.47 -23.55
N GLY A 147 -2.58 -3.65 -24.24
CA GLY A 147 -1.42 -2.75 -24.15
C GLY A 147 -0.46 -3.05 -22.97
N TYR A 148 -0.77 -4.01 -22.10
CA TYR A 148 0.09 -4.39 -20.98
C TYR A 148 0.60 -5.83 -21.12
N PRO A 149 1.88 -6.10 -20.76
CA PRO A 149 2.41 -7.46 -20.75
C PRO A 149 1.74 -8.35 -19.71
N SER A 150 1.34 -7.78 -18.58
CA SER A 150 0.63 -8.48 -17.51
C SER A 150 -0.34 -7.56 -16.77
N SER A 151 -1.33 -8.14 -16.09
CA SER A 151 -2.18 -7.43 -15.14
C SER A 151 -1.37 -6.75 -14.02
N SER A 152 -0.26 -7.38 -13.62
CA SER A 152 0.62 -6.86 -12.57
C SER A 152 1.27 -5.53 -12.95
N ASP A 153 1.67 -5.35 -14.22
CA ASP A 153 2.21 -4.08 -14.74
C ASP A 153 1.18 -2.95 -14.65
N TYR A 154 -0.05 -3.26 -15.03
CA TYR A 154 -1.15 -2.31 -14.97
C TYR A 154 -1.48 -1.91 -13.52
N ILE A 155 -1.57 -2.89 -12.62
CA ILE A 155 -1.88 -2.66 -11.19
C ILE A 155 -0.78 -1.84 -10.52
N GLU A 156 0.48 -2.14 -10.80
CA GLU A 156 1.61 -1.33 -10.32
C GLU A 156 1.44 0.14 -10.73
N GLY A 157 1.18 0.38 -12.02
CA GLY A 157 0.94 1.72 -12.57
C GLY A 157 -0.27 2.40 -11.93
N MET A 158 -1.37 1.67 -11.75
CA MET A 158 -2.60 2.17 -11.13
C MET A 158 -2.39 2.60 -9.67
N ILE A 159 -1.71 1.78 -8.86
CA ILE A 159 -1.39 2.14 -7.47
C ILE A 159 -0.47 3.36 -7.42
N LYS A 160 0.56 3.42 -8.28
CA LYS A 160 1.47 4.57 -8.35
C LYS A 160 0.77 5.86 -8.78
N SER A 161 -0.19 5.79 -9.70
CA SER A 161 -0.91 6.96 -10.19
C SER A 161 -2.02 7.45 -9.25
N SER A 162 -2.57 6.58 -8.39
CA SER A 162 -3.67 6.91 -7.47
C SER A 162 -3.36 8.07 -6.52
N LYS A 163 -2.09 8.30 -6.22
CA LYS A 163 -1.61 9.41 -5.37
C LYS A 163 -1.72 10.80 -6.02
N THR A 164 -2.03 10.87 -7.32
CA THR A 164 -2.14 12.15 -8.02
C THR A 164 -3.38 12.93 -7.61
N PHE A 165 -4.54 12.27 -7.50
CA PHE A 165 -5.83 12.93 -7.27
C PHE A 165 -6.60 12.44 -6.04
N ASN A 166 -6.13 11.38 -5.36
CA ASN A 166 -6.92 10.69 -4.34
C ASN A 166 -6.24 10.61 -2.97
N PHE A 167 -5.22 11.43 -2.71
CA PHE A 167 -4.44 11.45 -1.46
C PHE A 167 -3.76 10.13 -1.10
N PHE A 168 -3.68 9.14 -2.01
CA PHE A 168 -2.93 7.92 -1.74
C PHE A 168 -1.45 8.21 -1.48
N THR A 169 -0.77 7.27 -0.85
CA THR A 169 0.61 7.40 -0.40
C THR A 169 1.53 6.44 -1.13
N ASP A 170 2.83 6.48 -0.84
CA ASP A 170 3.82 5.53 -1.35
C ASP A 170 4.05 4.34 -0.40
N ASN A 171 3.31 4.25 0.70
CA ASN A 171 3.58 3.35 1.83
C ASN A 171 2.93 1.97 1.68
N TYR A 172 2.89 1.42 0.48
CA TYR A 172 2.27 0.12 0.20
C TYR A 172 3.26 -0.95 -0.24
N LYS A 173 4.56 -0.72 -0.02
CA LYS A 173 5.60 -1.72 -0.31
C LYS A 173 5.62 -2.81 0.74
N THR A 174 6.09 -3.98 0.39
CA THR A 174 6.24 -5.12 1.31
C THR A 174 7.03 -4.72 2.56
N ILE A 175 8.14 -3.97 2.40
CA ILE A 175 8.91 -3.45 3.55
C ILE A 175 8.10 -2.50 4.43
N ASP A 176 7.26 -1.63 3.84
CA ASP A 176 6.44 -0.69 4.60
C ASP A 176 5.41 -1.40 5.47
N VAL A 177 4.82 -2.49 4.95
CA VAL A 177 3.86 -3.33 5.66
C VAL A 177 4.54 -4.03 6.82
N PHE A 178 5.69 -4.66 6.55
CA PHE A 178 6.47 -5.36 7.57
C PHE A 178 6.89 -4.43 8.72
N VAL A 179 7.46 -3.27 8.41
CA VAL A 179 7.86 -2.28 9.42
C VAL A 179 6.68 -1.83 10.26
N ARG A 180 5.48 -1.70 9.69
CA ARG A 180 4.29 -1.31 10.45
C ARG A 180 3.79 -2.42 11.35
N LEU A 181 3.80 -3.64 10.84
CA LEU A 181 3.34 -4.80 11.58
C LEU A 181 4.19 -5.07 12.84
N ASP A 182 5.49 -4.80 12.77
CA ASP A 182 6.42 -5.00 13.89
C ASP A 182 6.70 -3.73 14.72
N SER A 183 6.02 -2.62 14.41
CA SER A 183 6.23 -1.35 15.12
C SER A 183 5.10 -1.06 16.09
N GLU A 184 5.45 -0.68 17.31
CA GLU A 184 4.50 -0.24 18.35
C GLU A 184 3.66 0.96 17.87
N GLY A 185 2.36 0.91 18.14
CA GLY A 185 1.42 2.00 17.87
C GLY A 185 1.20 2.27 16.39
N ARG A 186 1.24 1.23 15.57
CA ARG A 186 1.01 1.32 14.11
C ARG A 186 0.13 0.19 13.62
N ASN A 187 -0.90 0.55 12.90
CA ASN A 187 -1.61 -0.32 11.98
C ASN A 187 -1.36 0.16 10.55
N PHE A 188 -1.85 -0.57 9.58
CA PHE A 188 -1.65 -0.21 8.18
C PHE A 188 -2.91 -0.42 7.35
N THR A 189 -2.89 0.17 6.18
CA THR A 189 -3.93 0.00 5.17
C THR A 189 -3.29 -0.36 3.85
N LEU A 190 -4.02 -1.12 3.02
CA LEU A 190 -3.56 -1.52 1.70
C LEU A 190 -4.59 -1.17 0.64
N PRO A 191 -4.21 -0.81 -0.60
CA PRO A 191 -5.15 -0.63 -1.70
C PRO A 191 -6.05 -1.84 -1.84
N TYR A 192 -7.37 -1.61 -1.94
CA TYR A 192 -8.36 -2.65 -2.13
C TYR A 192 -8.83 -2.66 -3.57
N LEU A 193 -8.60 -3.79 -4.25
CA LEU A 193 -8.89 -3.99 -5.66
C LEU A 193 -10.21 -4.73 -5.84
N VAL A 194 -10.98 -4.30 -6.83
CA VAL A 194 -12.17 -5.02 -7.32
C VAL A 194 -12.05 -5.22 -8.82
N MET A 195 -12.63 -6.32 -9.32
CA MET A 195 -12.82 -6.51 -10.75
C MET A 195 -14.07 -5.79 -11.19
N THR A 196 -13.97 -5.07 -12.31
CA THR A 196 -15.09 -4.48 -13.05
C THR A 196 -15.08 -5.03 -14.47
N ASP A 197 -16.10 -4.69 -15.27
CA ASP A 197 -16.15 -5.07 -16.70
C ASP A 197 -14.97 -4.48 -17.49
N GLU A 198 -14.39 -3.35 -17.02
CA GLU A 198 -13.25 -2.69 -17.65
C GLU A 198 -11.90 -3.18 -17.09
N GLY A 199 -11.89 -4.06 -16.08
CA GLY A 199 -10.69 -4.61 -15.45
C GLY A 199 -10.54 -4.25 -13.98
N PRO A 200 -9.33 -4.46 -13.40
CA PRO A 200 -9.06 -4.15 -12.01
C PRO A 200 -9.19 -2.66 -11.71
N LYS A 201 -9.79 -2.32 -10.58
CA LYS A 201 -9.98 -0.94 -10.09
C LYS A 201 -9.63 -0.86 -8.61
N ILE A 202 -9.03 0.25 -8.16
CA ILE A 202 -8.93 0.57 -6.73
C ILE A 202 -10.28 1.12 -6.25
N ASP A 203 -10.89 0.44 -5.27
CA ASP A 203 -12.20 0.79 -4.71
C ASP A 203 -12.11 1.43 -3.32
N GLY A 204 -10.89 1.62 -2.83
CA GLY A 204 -10.59 2.17 -1.51
C GLY A 204 -9.39 1.48 -0.89
N VAL A 205 -9.42 1.29 0.44
CA VAL A 205 -8.38 0.56 1.17
C VAL A 205 -8.95 -0.48 2.12
N ALA A 206 -8.23 -1.59 2.26
CA ALA A 206 -8.41 -2.57 3.31
C ALA A 206 -7.74 -2.07 4.60
N LEU A 207 -8.39 -2.27 5.74
CA LEU A 207 -7.97 -1.85 7.07
C LEU A 207 -7.43 -3.06 7.83
N PHE A 208 -6.22 -2.94 8.35
CA PHE A 208 -5.57 -4.01 9.11
C PHE A 208 -5.37 -3.61 10.56
N LYS A 209 -5.75 -4.52 11.45
CA LYS A 209 -5.36 -4.51 12.85
C LYS A 209 -4.41 -5.69 13.06
N ASP A 210 -3.20 -5.41 13.52
CA ASP A 210 -2.13 -6.38 13.49
C ASP A 210 -1.96 -6.96 12.07
N ASP A 211 -1.89 -8.26 11.90
CA ASP A 211 -1.73 -8.92 10.60
C ASP A 211 -3.05 -9.29 9.89
N LYS A 212 -4.22 -8.91 10.45
CA LYS A 212 -5.54 -9.30 9.93
C LYS A 212 -6.32 -8.12 9.38
N MET A 213 -6.93 -8.33 8.23
CA MET A 213 -7.90 -7.39 7.69
C MET A 213 -9.18 -7.42 8.52
N ILE A 214 -9.57 -6.28 9.08
CA ILE A 214 -10.77 -6.13 9.90
C ILE A 214 -11.92 -5.44 9.17
N GLY A 215 -11.65 -4.81 8.03
CA GLY A 215 -12.65 -4.10 7.25
C GLY A 215 -12.07 -3.46 6.01
N LYS A 216 -12.92 -2.73 5.29
CA LYS A 216 -12.53 -1.89 4.16
C LYS A 216 -13.36 -0.62 4.15
N ILE A 217 -12.81 0.43 3.55
CA ILE A 217 -13.50 1.70 3.33
C ILE A 217 -13.42 2.08 1.86
N GLY A 218 -14.41 2.85 1.39
CA GLY A 218 -14.49 3.35 0.03
C GLY A 218 -13.54 4.51 -0.25
N ILE A 219 -13.55 5.00 -1.49
CA ILE A 219 -12.60 6.05 -1.94
C ILE A 219 -12.76 7.35 -1.14
N GLN A 220 -13.99 7.75 -0.79
CA GLN A 220 -14.20 9.03 -0.09
C GLN A 220 -13.62 8.98 1.33
N GLU A 221 -13.90 7.92 2.08
CA GLU A 221 -13.32 7.70 3.40
C GLU A 221 -11.80 7.49 3.32
N THR A 222 -11.31 6.84 2.25
CA THR A 222 -9.87 6.68 2.00
C THR A 222 -9.16 8.01 1.85
N LYS A 223 -9.76 9.00 1.16
CA LYS A 223 -9.20 10.35 1.05
C LYS A 223 -9.06 11.00 2.43
N ILE A 224 -10.09 10.89 3.27
CA ILE A 224 -10.09 11.44 4.63
C ILE A 224 -9.03 10.73 5.49
N LEU A 225 -9.04 9.41 5.51
CA LEU A 225 -8.03 8.62 6.21
C LEU A 225 -6.61 9.05 5.82
N ASN A 226 -6.34 9.15 4.53
CA ASN A 226 -5.01 9.48 4.03
C ASN A 226 -4.60 10.93 4.39
N MET A 227 -5.51 11.90 4.39
CA MET A 227 -5.23 13.25 4.90
C MET A 227 -4.90 13.24 6.38
N LEU A 228 -5.60 12.41 7.17
CA LEU A 228 -5.41 12.28 8.61
C LEU A 228 -4.18 11.44 9.01
N SER A 229 -3.74 10.49 8.19
CA SER A 229 -2.66 9.56 8.52
C SER A 229 -1.29 9.99 7.97
N THR A 230 -1.23 10.72 6.86
CA THR A 230 0.02 11.00 6.16
C THR A 230 0.55 12.40 6.39
N GLY A 231 1.89 12.54 6.33
CA GLY A 231 2.54 13.84 6.43
C GLY A 231 2.32 14.74 5.22
N SER A 232 2.01 14.16 4.05
CA SER A 232 1.81 14.89 2.79
C SER A 232 1.13 14.02 1.74
N GLY A 233 0.04 14.49 1.18
CA GLY A 233 -0.70 13.87 0.07
C GLY A 233 -1.27 14.93 -0.86
N LYS A 234 -1.69 14.52 -2.07
CA LYS A 234 -2.37 15.39 -3.03
C LYS A 234 -3.70 14.76 -3.47
N GLY A 235 -4.70 15.58 -3.68
CA GLY A 235 -6.00 15.08 -4.14
C GLY A 235 -7.01 16.17 -4.42
N ILE A 236 -8.15 15.73 -4.95
CA ILE A 236 -9.30 16.60 -5.22
C ILE A 236 -10.30 16.45 -4.09
N ILE A 237 -10.74 17.59 -3.56
CA ILE A 237 -11.88 17.72 -2.64
C ILE A 237 -12.97 18.43 -3.41
N THR A 238 -14.14 17.80 -3.48
CA THR A 238 -15.32 18.37 -4.12
C THR A 238 -16.28 18.87 -3.04
N ILE A 239 -16.67 20.13 -3.12
CA ILE A 239 -17.80 20.69 -2.37
C ILE A 239 -18.98 20.77 -3.32
N GLN A 240 -20.00 20.00 -3.03
CA GLN A 240 -21.17 19.85 -3.89
C GLN A 240 -22.43 20.21 -3.12
N GLN A 241 -23.28 21.07 -3.70
CA GLN A 241 -24.64 21.35 -3.23
C GLN A 241 -25.64 20.46 -3.97
N ASN A 242 -25.46 20.30 -5.29
CA ASN A 242 -26.22 19.42 -6.15
C ASN A 242 -25.38 19.03 -7.39
N SER A 243 -25.94 18.27 -8.32
CA SER A 243 -25.21 17.77 -9.50
C SER A 243 -24.67 18.83 -10.46
N LYS A 244 -25.15 20.08 -10.35
CA LYS A 244 -24.75 21.20 -11.21
C LYS A 244 -24.01 22.31 -10.46
N GLU A 245 -24.06 22.29 -9.13
CA GLU A 245 -23.47 23.31 -8.27
C GLU A 245 -22.40 22.69 -7.39
N TYR A 246 -21.15 22.81 -7.82
CA TYR A 246 -20.00 22.24 -7.13
C TYR A 246 -18.73 23.07 -7.35
N ILE A 247 -17.77 22.86 -6.48
CA ILE A 247 -16.40 23.34 -6.62
C ILE A 247 -15.47 22.15 -6.44
N ASP A 248 -14.56 21.95 -7.40
CA ASP A 248 -13.45 21.02 -7.28
C ASP A 248 -12.18 21.78 -6.92
N TYR A 249 -11.59 21.39 -5.81
CA TYR A 249 -10.37 21.95 -5.27
C TYR A 249 -9.25 20.92 -5.23
N TYR A 250 -8.22 21.12 -6.04
CA TYR A 250 -7.03 20.27 -6.06
C TYR A 250 -6.00 20.81 -5.10
N ALA A 251 -5.64 20.02 -4.09
CA ALA A 251 -4.79 20.48 -3.02
C ALA A 251 -3.70 19.49 -2.61
N LYS A 252 -2.62 20.06 -2.08
CA LYS A 252 -1.65 19.35 -1.26
C LYS A 252 -2.02 19.52 0.20
N CYS A 253 -2.24 18.39 0.89
CA CYS A 253 -2.46 18.34 2.33
C CYS A 253 -1.15 18.12 3.08
N LYS A 254 -0.93 18.87 4.15
CA LYS A 254 0.13 18.64 5.14
C LYS A 254 -0.49 18.43 6.51
N ARG A 255 -0.07 17.39 7.20
CA ARG A 255 -0.51 17.04 8.56
C ARG A 255 0.54 17.38 9.59
N LYS A 256 0.09 17.90 10.75
CA LYS A 256 0.88 17.98 11.98
C LYS A 256 0.06 17.42 13.12
N VAL A 257 0.70 16.69 14.05
CA VAL A 257 0.06 16.13 15.24
C VAL A 257 0.79 16.64 16.49
N LYS A 258 0.01 17.09 17.44
CA LYS A 258 0.48 17.35 18.82
C LYS A 258 -0.22 16.37 19.75
N CYS A 259 0.55 15.73 20.65
CA CYS A 259 0.02 14.84 21.65
C CYS A 259 0.31 15.42 23.04
N THR A 260 -0.69 15.44 23.93
CA THR A 260 -0.56 15.73 25.35
C THR A 260 -1.04 14.53 26.17
N ARG A 261 -0.55 14.43 27.40
CA ARG A 261 -0.96 13.39 28.34
C ARG A 261 -1.18 14.03 29.72
N GLU A 262 -2.39 13.87 30.26
CA GLU A 262 -2.79 14.36 31.57
C GLU A 262 -3.53 13.23 32.30
N ASN A 263 -3.18 12.98 33.54
CA ASN A 263 -3.79 11.92 34.39
C ASN A 263 -3.84 10.52 33.75
N GLY A 264 -2.88 10.22 32.85
CA GLY A 264 -2.84 8.96 32.13
C GLY A 264 -3.60 8.95 30.79
N GLU A 265 -4.44 9.94 30.53
CA GLU A 265 -5.22 10.08 29.30
C GLU A 265 -4.47 10.85 28.21
N TYR A 266 -4.61 10.40 26.98
CA TYR A 266 -3.98 11.02 25.81
C TYR A 266 -4.97 11.93 25.09
N THR A 267 -4.48 13.10 24.68
CA THR A 267 -5.21 14.03 23.80
C THR A 267 -4.38 14.33 22.58
N PHE A 268 -4.99 14.23 21.41
CA PHE A 268 -4.35 14.48 20.12
C PHE A 268 -5.00 15.66 19.41
N HIS A 269 -4.17 16.59 18.94
CA HIS A 269 -4.59 17.69 18.10
C HIS A 269 -3.96 17.53 16.72
N ILE A 270 -4.79 17.23 15.72
CA ILE A 270 -4.39 17.09 14.33
C ILE A 270 -4.65 18.40 13.61
N SER A 271 -3.62 18.98 13.01
CA SER A 271 -3.74 20.15 12.16
C SER A 271 -3.50 19.76 10.71
N LEU A 272 -4.47 19.99 9.85
CA LEU A 272 -4.40 19.80 8.41
C LEU A 272 -4.25 21.16 7.73
N LYS A 273 -3.26 21.29 6.86
CA LYS A 273 -3.08 22.48 6.01
C LYS A 273 -3.17 22.05 4.55
N LEU A 274 -4.23 22.50 3.90
CA LEU A 274 -4.50 22.27 2.48
C LEU A 274 -4.18 23.52 1.68
N LYS A 275 -3.32 23.39 0.68
CA LYS A 275 -2.95 24.46 -0.23
C LYS A 275 -3.10 24.00 -1.67
N GLY A 276 -3.77 24.80 -2.48
CA GLY A 276 -4.03 24.37 -3.84
C GLY A 276 -4.84 25.34 -4.67
N GLU A 277 -5.46 24.80 -5.70
CA GLU A 277 -6.17 25.57 -6.72
C GLU A 277 -7.59 25.06 -6.95
N VAL A 278 -8.50 25.97 -7.27
CA VAL A 278 -9.84 25.63 -7.75
C VAL A 278 -9.71 25.25 -9.22
N ILE A 279 -10.07 24.01 -9.56
CA ILE A 279 -9.98 23.46 -10.93
C ILE A 279 -11.34 23.44 -11.66
N ALA A 280 -12.46 23.48 -10.90
CA ALA A 280 -13.79 23.68 -11.42
C ALA A 280 -14.61 24.53 -10.43
N ASN A 281 -15.42 25.46 -10.92
CA ASN A 281 -16.22 26.38 -10.12
C ASN A 281 -17.60 26.58 -10.76
N GLU A 282 -18.51 25.65 -10.48
CA GLU A 282 -19.89 25.68 -10.96
C GLU A 282 -20.85 26.35 -9.93
N LEU A 283 -20.31 26.90 -8.83
CA LEU A 283 -21.05 27.74 -7.89
C LEU A 283 -21.00 29.23 -8.26
N ASP A 284 -20.32 29.57 -9.37
CA ASP A 284 -20.13 30.94 -9.89
C ASP A 284 -19.59 31.93 -8.86
N LYS A 285 -18.79 31.45 -7.90
CA LYS A 285 -18.15 32.30 -6.89
C LYS A 285 -16.96 33.03 -7.50
N LYS A 286 -16.88 34.34 -7.29
CA LYS A 286 -15.78 35.19 -7.82
C LYS A 286 -14.50 35.05 -6.99
N VAL A 287 -13.98 33.82 -6.90
CA VAL A 287 -12.86 33.46 -6.01
C VAL A 287 -11.56 34.15 -6.39
N SER A 288 -11.34 34.42 -7.69
CA SER A 288 -10.14 35.09 -8.20
C SER A 288 -10.17 36.62 -8.08
N GLU A 289 -11.37 37.20 -8.11
CA GLU A 289 -11.57 38.65 -8.18
C GLU A 289 -11.86 39.27 -6.82
N ASP A 290 -12.48 38.49 -5.91
CA ASP A 290 -12.99 39.00 -4.61
C ASP A 290 -12.32 38.21 -3.46
N GLU A 291 -11.50 38.92 -2.70
CA GLU A 291 -10.79 38.38 -1.54
C GLU A 291 -11.72 37.99 -0.38
N GLU A 292 -12.82 38.70 -0.21
CA GLU A 292 -13.80 38.41 0.84
C GLU A 292 -14.54 37.10 0.48
N GLU A 293 -15.01 36.96 -0.76
CA GLU A 293 -15.63 35.71 -1.24
C GLU A 293 -14.67 34.54 -1.16
N ARG A 294 -13.39 34.72 -1.54
CA ARG A 294 -12.37 33.70 -1.41
C ARG A 294 -12.17 33.26 0.04
N SER A 295 -12.01 34.22 0.96
CA SER A 295 -11.86 33.95 2.39
C SER A 295 -13.07 33.22 2.98
N LYS A 296 -14.28 33.59 2.57
CA LYS A 296 -15.52 32.92 2.97
C LYS A 296 -15.56 31.47 2.48
N LEU A 297 -15.18 31.25 1.22
CA LEU A 297 -15.10 29.90 0.66
C LEU A 297 -14.04 29.05 1.37
N GLU A 298 -12.83 29.59 1.60
CA GLU A 298 -11.76 28.90 2.33
C GLU A 298 -12.23 28.45 3.72
N LYS A 299 -13.00 29.30 4.41
CA LYS A 299 -13.59 28.96 5.71
C LYS A 299 -14.63 27.86 5.60
N GLU A 300 -15.57 27.97 4.65
CA GLU A 300 -16.59 26.95 4.40
C GLU A 300 -15.97 25.59 4.08
N MET A 301 -14.92 25.60 3.24
CA MET A 301 -14.17 24.38 2.89
C MET A 301 -13.46 23.78 4.09
N SER A 302 -12.85 24.62 4.93
CA SER A 302 -12.16 24.17 6.15
C SER A 302 -13.14 23.48 7.10
N GLU A 303 -14.31 24.08 7.33
CA GLU A 303 -15.37 23.52 8.18
C GLU A 303 -15.88 22.17 7.65
N LYS A 304 -16.10 22.03 6.35
CA LYS A 304 -16.51 20.75 5.72
C LYS A 304 -15.45 19.67 5.83
N VAL A 305 -14.17 20.02 5.67
CA VAL A 305 -13.07 19.07 5.87
C VAL A 305 -12.99 18.63 7.32
N GLU A 306 -13.14 19.57 8.29
CA GLU A 306 -13.17 19.24 9.73
C GLU A 306 -14.33 18.30 10.06
N GLU A 307 -15.54 18.58 9.55
CA GLU A 307 -16.73 17.74 9.74
C GLU A 307 -16.51 16.32 9.22
N ALA A 308 -16.02 16.19 7.98
CA ALA A 308 -15.74 14.88 7.39
C ALA A 308 -14.65 14.10 8.17
N CYS A 309 -13.62 14.80 8.64
CA CYS A 309 -12.57 14.20 9.47
C CYS A 309 -13.11 13.73 10.83
N ASN A 310 -13.92 14.54 11.51
CA ASN A 310 -14.50 14.18 12.81
C ASN A 310 -15.44 12.99 12.68
N LYS A 311 -16.29 12.95 11.65
CA LYS A 311 -17.14 11.78 11.37
C LYS A 311 -16.32 10.51 11.13
N PHE A 312 -15.21 10.61 10.41
CA PHE A 312 -14.33 9.46 10.22
C PHE A 312 -13.66 9.02 11.52
N LEU A 313 -13.26 9.95 12.39
CA LEU A 313 -12.67 9.65 13.69
C LEU A 313 -13.66 8.91 14.60
N GLU A 314 -14.93 9.31 14.63
CA GLU A 314 -15.99 8.60 15.36
C GLU A 314 -16.08 7.13 14.91
N ILE A 315 -16.17 6.88 13.59
CA ILE A 315 -16.20 5.53 13.03
C ILE A 315 -14.92 4.75 13.40
N MET A 316 -13.75 5.41 13.31
CA MET A 316 -12.48 4.77 13.66
C MET A 316 -12.42 4.36 15.14
N GLN A 317 -12.89 5.22 16.05
CA GLN A 317 -12.85 4.97 17.49
C GLN A 317 -13.95 4.01 17.97
N GLU A 318 -15.15 4.11 17.41
CA GLU A 318 -16.31 3.32 17.89
C GLU A 318 -16.42 1.97 17.19
N ASP A 319 -16.30 1.94 15.85
CA ASP A 319 -16.54 0.72 15.06
C ASP A 319 -15.29 -0.13 14.92
N TYR A 320 -14.17 0.48 14.50
CA TYR A 320 -12.93 -0.26 14.23
C TYR A 320 -12.06 -0.44 15.46
N LYS A 321 -12.11 0.50 16.42
CA LYS A 321 -11.28 0.51 17.65
C LYS A 321 -9.81 0.23 17.34
N SER A 322 -9.28 0.95 16.34
CA SER A 322 -7.94 0.70 15.79
C SER A 322 -7.29 1.99 15.29
N ASP A 323 -6.00 2.13 15.54
CA ASP A 323 -5.21 3.29 15.15
C ASP A 323 -4.71 3.19 13.71
N PHE A 324 -5.47 3.68 12.75
CA PHE A 324 -5.01 3.81 11.35
C PHE A 324 -4.27 5.12 11.08
N LEU A 325 -4.16 6.00 12.08
CA LEU A 325 -3.54 7.32 11.97
C LEU A 325 -2.10 7.35 12.49
N GLU A 326 -1.60 6.25 13.01
CA GLU A 326 -0.30 6.14 13.68
C GLU A 326 -0.13 7.17 14.83
N LEU A 327 -1.19 7.48 15.55
CA LEU A 327 -1.16 8.40 16.71
C LEU A 327 -0.46 7.76 17.89
N GLY A 328 -0.61 6.45 18.08
CA GLY A 328 0.12 5.67 19.08
C GLY A 328 1.62 5.82 18.92
N ARG A 329 2.12 5.78 17.68
CA ARG A 329 3.54 6.05 17.37
C ARG A 329 3.97 7.45 17.81
N VAL A 330 3.11 8.47 17.63
CA VAL A 330 3.40 9.85 18.05
C VAL A 330 3.48 9.93 19.57
N ALA A 331 2.56 9.27 20.29
CA ALA A 331 2.55 9.22 21.74
C ALA A 331 3.75 8.43 22.28
N ALA A 332 4.03 7.23 21.76
CA ALA A 332 5.18 6.41 22.14
C ALA A 332 6.52 7.14 21.93
N ALA A 333 6.66 7.87 20.82
CA ALA A 333 7.85 8.68 20.56
C ALA A 333 8.05 9.81 21.60
N LYS A 334 6.98 10.34 22.18
CA LYS A 334 7.04 11.44 23.13
C LYS A 334 7.12 10.98 24.58
N TYR A 335 6.42 9.92 24.96
CA TYR A 335 6.21 9.51 26.35
C TYR A 335 6.88 8.19 26.73
N GLY A 336 7.55 7.54 25.78
CA GLY A 336 8.26 6.27 25.96
C GLY A 336 7.69 5.15 25.12
N ARG A 337 8.58 4.27 24.67
CA ARG A 337 8.27 3.04 23.92
C ARG A 337 8.32 1.85 24.85
N ASP A 338 7.81 0.71 24.39
CA ASP A 338 7.84 -0.58 25.08
C ASP A 338 7.21 -0.51 26.50
N THR A 339 6.19 0.34 26.64
CA THR A 339 5.46 0.55 27.90
C THR A 339 4.35 -0.48 28.14
N GLY A 340 4.09 -1.39 27.17
CA GLY A 340 3.02 -2.38 27.24
C GLY A 340 1.62 -1.81 27.03
N ILE A 341 1.49 -0.57 26.51
CA ILE A 341 0.21 0.07 26.22
C ILE A 341 -0.38 -0.54 24.94
N ASP A 342 -1.62 -1.02 25.00
CA ASP A 342 -2.40 -1.27 23.79
C ASP A 342 -2.85 0.06 23.19
N TRP A 343 -2.15 0.48 22.13
CA TRP A 343 -2.44 1.76 21.46
C TRP A 343 -3.77 1.78 20.74
N ASN A 344 -4.31 0.64 20.34
CA ASN A 344 -5.64 0.58 19.74
C ASN A 344 -6.72 0.91 20.79
N GLU A 345 -6.61 0.34 21.99
CA GLU A 345 -7.50 0.63 23.12
C GLU A 345 -7.30 2.06 23.64
N ALA A 346 -6.05 2.48 23.81
CA ALA A 346 -5.74 3.83 24.27
C ALA A 346 -6.30 4.91 23.36
N LEU A 347 -6.29 4.69 22.03
CA LEU A 347 -6.81 5.64 21.06
C LEU A 347 -8.33 5.59 20.91
N ALA A 348 -8.94 4.43 21.07
CA ALA A 348 -10.41 4.33 21.12
C ALA A 348 -11.00 5.19 22.25
N ASN A 349 -10.27 5.38 23.33
CA ASN A 349 -10.68 6.15 24.51
C ASN A 349 -10.05 7.56 24.60
N SER A 350 -9.24 7.98 23.62
CA SER A 350 -8.56 9.28 23.64
C SER A 350 -9.41 10.39 23.05
N ASN A 351 -9.12 11.63 23.45
CA ASN A 351 -9.71 12.81 22.82
C ASN A 351 -8.88 13.19 21.58
N ILE A 352 -9.51 13.15 20.40
CA ILE A 352 -8.87 13.49 19.14
C ILE A 352 -9.63 14.67 18.52
N THR A 353 -8.92 15.75 18.25
CA THR A 353 -9.50 16.95 17.62
C THR A 353 -8.79 17.24 16.30
N VAL A 354 -9.55 17.68 15.30
CA VAL A 354 -9.02 18.06 13.98
C VAL A 354 -9.30 19.54 13.74
N LYS A 355 -8.30 20.25 13.23
CA LYS A 355 -8.40 21.57 12.66
C LYS A 355 -7.87 21.57 11.24
N ALA A 356 -8.64 22.08 10.30
CA ALA A 356 -8.24 22.22 8.91
C ALA A 356 -8.11 23.70 8.53
N GLU A 357 -7.08 24.01 7.76
CA GLU A 357 -6.86 25.31 7.13
C GLU A 357 -6.78 25.08 5.62
N VAL A 358 -7.75 25.59 4.88
CA VAL A 358 -7.76 25.60 3.42
C VAL A 358 -7.26 26.95 2.91
N LYS A 359 -6.34 26.92 1.92
CA LYS A 359 -5.84 28.11 1.23
C LYS A 359 -5.89 27.91 -0.28
N ILE A 360 -6.67 28.77 -0.93
CA ILE A 360 -6.80 28.82 -2.39
C ILE A 360 -5.69 29.73 -2.91
N GLU A 361 -4.74 29.16 -3.65
CA GLU A 361 -3.59 29.87 -4.20
C GLU A 361 -3.89 30.44 -5.59
N LYS A 362 -4.78 29.79 -6.35
CA LYS A 362 -5.20 30.22 -7.69
C LYS A 362 -6.46 29.49 -8.15
N GLN A 363 -7.05 29.99 -9.23
CA GLN A 363 -8.17 29.38 -9.94
C GLN A 363 -7.80 29.18 -11.42
N GLY A 364 -7.81 27.90 -11.87
CA GLY A 364 -7.52 27.57 -13.27
C GLY A 364 -6.11 27.98 -13.74
N ARG A 365 -5.97 28.23 -15.05
CA ARG A 365 -4.69 28.57 -15.70
C ARG A 365 -4.27 30.01 -15.58
N GLY A 366 -5.13 30.90 -15.14
CA GLY A 366 -4.88 32.31 -15.17
C GLY A 366 -5.22 33.01 -13.88
N ASP A 367 -4.37 33.93 -13.50
CA ASP A 367 -4.84 35.17 -12.98
C ASP A 367 -5.59 35.82 -14.15
N TYR A 368 -6.90 35.69 -14.18
CA TYR A 368 -7.74 36.43 -15.12
C TYR A 368 -7.85 37.87 -14.67
#